data_b9c9ea9935ca901fe96d2243173392f3
#
_entry.id   b9c9ea9935ca901fe96d2243173392f3
#
_cell.length_a   1.000
_cell.length_b   1.000
_cell.length_c   1.000
_cell.angle_alpha   90.00
_cell.angle_beta   90.00
_cell.angle_gamma   90.00
#
_symmetry.space_group_name_H-M   'P 1'
#
loop_
_entity.id
_entity.type
_entity.pdbx_description
1 polymer ?
#
loop_
_entity_poly.entity_id
_entity_poly.type
_entity_poly.pdbx_seq_one_letter_code
_entity_poly.pdbx_strand_id
1 'polypeptide(L)'
;RQPGSVFKPLIYLTALEKGSQTTTRLLNQPLAVFIDDTTQWNPQNHDGSTSLETTLREGLKKSLNLISVRIVQELISPLDVKKTASRFGFRTPIRAVDAIALGVSDVYPIDITLAYSALSYNGILHEPMILNSIKDREGNMIKNYSPVSKEVSDERTTFIIRDMMKSVVDKGTGGSLRWKYKFYSPAAGKTGTTNNKTDAWFIGFTPEIAIGV
;
A
#
# COMPACT_ATOMS: atom_id res chain seq x y z
N ARG A 1 2.39 3.47 14.16
CA ARG A 1 1.42 2.36 14.17
C ARG A 1 1.73 1.34 13.09
N GLN A 2 1.48 0.07 13.36
CA GLN A 2 1.69 -1.01 12.41
C GLN A 2 0.63 -0.95 11.29
N PRO A 3 1.03 -0.83 10.01
CA PRO A 3 0.07 -0.63 8.91
C PRO A 3 -0.63 -1.94 8.49
N GLY A 4 -0.03 -3.09 8.75
CA GLY A 4 -0.58 -4.36 8.28
C GLY A 4 -0.82 -4.36 6.76
N SER A 5 -1.95 -4.88 6.33
CA SER A 5 -2.27 -5.05 4.91
C SER A 5 -2.43 -3.76 4.09
N VAL A 6 -2.50 -2.57 4.72
CA VAL A 6 -2.46 -1.32 3.92
C VAL A 6 -1.06 -1.02 3.38
N PHE A 7 -0.04 -1.75 3.81
CA PHE A 7 1.31 -1.67 3.23
C PHE A 7 1.46 -2.46 1.91
N LYS A 8 0.58 -3.44 1.66
CA LYS A 8 0.66 -4.33 0.49
C LYS A 8 0.73 -3.63 -0.86
N PRO A 9 0.00 -2.53 -1.15
CA PRO A 9 0.12 -1.86 -2.44
C PRO A 9 1.55 -1.48 -2.81
N LEU A 10 2.42 -1.12 -1.85
CA LEU A 10 3.83 -0.83 -2.11
C LEU A 10 4.63 -2.08 -2.50
N ILE A 11 4.31 -3.23 -1.92
CA ILE A 11 4.93 -4.52 -2.27
C ILE A 11 4.58 -4.91 -3.70
N TYR A 12 3.30 -4.82 -4.04
CA TYR A 12 2.82 -5.12 -5.39
C TYR A 12 3.34 -4.12 -6.42
N LEU A 13 3.41 -2.83 -6.08
CA LEU A 13 4.04 -1.81 -6.92
C LEU A 13 5.50 -2.17 -7.20
N THR A 14 6.26 -2.54 -6.16
CA THR A 14 7.67 -2.95 -6.32
C THR A 14 7.80 -4.15 -7.26
N ALA A 15 6.91 -5.14 -7.17
CA ALA A 15 6.90 -6.28 -8.07
C ALA A 15 6.57 -5.88 -9.51
N LEU A 16 5.63 -4.97 -9.72
CA LEU A 16 5.30 -4.43 -11.04
C LEU A 16 6.49 -3.65 -11.65
N GLU A 17 7.17 -2.81 -10.86
CA GLU A 17 8.39 -2.10 -11.28
C GLU A 17 9.54 -3.04 -11.65
N LYS A 18 9.55 -4.27 -11.10
CA LYS A 18 10.51 -5.33 -11.44
C LYS A 18 10.06 -6.21 -12.62
N GLY A 19 8.98 -5.83 -13.30
CA GLY A 19 8.52 -6.51 -14.52
C GLY A 19 7.42 -7.56 -14.32
N SER A 20 6.94 -7.76 -13.09
CA SER A 20 5.79 -8.64 -12.86
C SER A 20 4.52 -8.06 -13.49
N GLN A 21 3.58 -8.92 -13.85
CA GLN A 21 2.29 -8.53 -14.44
C GLN A 21 1.14 -8.76 -13.46
N THR A 22 0.03 -8.09 -13.65
CA THR A 22 -1.19 -8.31 -12.84
C THR A 22 -1.69 -9.76 -12.93
N THR A 23 -1.35 -10.45 -14.02
CA THR A 23 -1.68 -11.84 -14.32
C THR A 23 -0.62 -12.85 -13.86
N THR A 24 0.55 -12.39 -13.40
CA THR A 24 1.57 -13.27 -12.79
C THR A 24 0.91 -14.10 -11.69
N ARG A 25 1.16 -15.42 -11.71
CA ARG A 25 0.54 -16.38 -10.82
C ARG A 25 1.54 -16.88 -9.79
N LEU A 26 1.08 -16.98 -8.56
CA LEU A 26 1.82 -17.54 -7.42
C LEU A 26 0.91 -18.54 -6.70
N LEU A 27 1.52 -19.52 -6.04
CA LEU A 27 0.80 -20.52 -5.26
C LEU A 27 0.16 -19.89 -4.02
N ASN A 28 -1.12 -20.06 -3.82
CA ASN A 28 -1.82 -19.64 -2.60
C ASN A 28 -1.90 -20.81 -1.60
N GLN A 29 -0.74 -21.38 -1.27
CA GLN A 29 -0.61 -22.50 -0.35
C GLN A 29 0.35 -22.16 0.78
N PRO A 30 0.22 -22.83 1.94
CA PRO A 30 1.13 -22.64 3.05
C PRO A 30 2.58 -22.73 2.62
N LEU A 31 3.41 -21.90 3.19
CA LEU A 31 4.85 -21.93 3.02
C LEU A 31 5.52 -21.70 4.37
N ALA A 32 6.73 -22.21 4.48
CA ALA A 32 7.59 -21.98 5.62
C ALA A 32 8.66 -20.97 5.25
N VAL A 33 8.80 -19.93 6.02
CA VAL A 33 9.86 -18.91 5.88
C VAL A 33 10.82 -19.08 7.04
N PHE A 34 12.06 -19.41 6.75
CA PHE A 34 13.10 -19.54 7.77
C PHE A 34 13.63 -18.14 8.12
N ILE A 35 13.52 -17.76 9.39
CA ILE A 35 14.04 -16.49 9.91
C ILE A 35 15.52 -16.67 10.29
N ASP A 36 15.86 -17.83 10.83
CA ASP A 36 17.20 -18.30 11.16
C ASP A 36 17.22 -19.84 11.09
N ASP A 37 18.34 -20.47 11.43
CA ASP A 37 18.53 -21.93 11.35
C ASP A 37 17.56 -22.74 12.24
N THR A 38 16.93 -22.12 13.23
CA THR A 38 16.06 -22.75 14.22
C THR A 38 14.63 -22.23 14.22
N THR A 39 14.42 -21.02 13.70
CA THR A 39 13.13 -20.32 13.78
C THR A 39 12.43 -20.30 12.43
N GLN A 40 11.25 -20.89 12.39
CA GLN A 40 10.39 -20.94 11.22
C GLN A 40 9.13 -20.11 11.44
N TRP A 41 8.80 -19.28 10.43
CA TRP A 41 7.56 -18.54 10.39
C TRP A 41 6.64 -19.14 9.32
N ASN A 42 5.40 -19.45 9.72
CA ASN A 42 4.39 -20.05 8.86
C ASN A 42 3.23 -19.07 8.65
N PRO A 43 3.30 -18.17 7.66
CA PRO A 43 2.22 -17.24 7.36
C PRO A 43 0.97 -17.98 6.89
N GLN A 44 -0.20 -17.41 7.21
CA GLN A 44 -1.51 -17.89 6.77
C GLN A 44 -2.35 -16.75 6.24
N ASN A 45 -3.30 -17.06 5.36
CA ASN A 45 -4.35 -16.12 5.01
C ASN A 45 -5.28 -15.88 6.19
N HIS A 46 -5.83 -14.68 6.31
CA HIS A 46 -6.66 -14.30 7.46
C HIS A 46 -7.92 -15.16 7.60
N ASP A 47 -8.47 -15.61 6.47
CA ASP A 47 -9.64 -16.48 6.38
C ASP A 47 -9.28 -17.99 6.28
N GLY A 48 -7.99 -18.33 6.43
CA GLY A 48 -7.49 -19.69 6.26
C GLY A 48 -7.57 -20.25 4.84
N SER A 49 -8.02 -19.45 3.86
CA SER A 49 -8.22 -19.93 2.49
C SER A 49 -6.89 -20.29 1.81
N THR A 50 -6.95 -21.36 1.01
CA THR A 50 -5.86 -21.79 0.13
C THR A 50 -6.40 -22.09 -1.25
N SER A 51 -5.53 -22.04 -2.26
CA SER A 51 -5.86 -22.46 -3.64
C SER A 51 -4.57 -22.84 -4.35
N LEU A 52 -4.65 -23.46 -5.53
CA LEU A 52 -3.45 -23.76 -6.31
C LEU A 52 -2.76 -22.46 -6.69
N GLU A 53 -3.11 -21.85 -7.77
CA GLU A 53 -2.50 -20.62 -8.26
C GLU A 53 -3.47 -19.43 -8.16
N THR A 54 -2.92 -18.26 -7.87
CA THR A 54 -3.67 -17.01 -7.76
C THR A 54 -2.89 -15.90 -8.44
N THR A 55 -3.56 -15.05 -9.20
CA THR A 55 -2.94 -13.90 -9.84
C THR A 55 -2.60 -12.81 -8.82
N LEU A 56 -1.62 -11.94 -9.14
CA LEU A 56 -1.30 -10.79 -8.29
C LEU A 56 -2.55 -9.91 -8.07
N ARG A 57 -3.37 -9.68 -9.09
CA ARG A 57 -4.62 -8.92 -8.95
C ARG A 57 -5.55 -9.52 -7.90
N GLU A 58 -5.81 -10.81 -7.97
CA GLU A 58 -6.67 -11.50 -6.99
C GLU A 58 -6.04 -11.49 -5.59
N GLY A 59 -4.71 -11.67 -5.50
CA GLY A 59 -3.97 -11.60 -4.26
C GLY A 59 -4.14 -10.26 -3.54
N LEU A 60 -4.02 -9.14 -4.26
CA LEU A 60 -4.25 -7.80 -3.69
C LEU A 60 -5.72 -7.57 -3.37
N LYS A 61 -6.62 -7.93 -4.28
CA LYS A 61 -8.08 -7.77 -4.14
C LYS A 61 -8.62 -8.46 -2.88
N LYS A 62 -8.21 -9.70 -2.65
CA LYS A 62 -8.59 -10.51 -1.49
C LYS A 62 -7.67 -10.33 -0.28
N SER A 63 -6.63 -9.50 -0.42
CA SER A 63 -5.64 -9.26 0.64
C SER A 63 -4.93 -10.54 1.13
N LEU A 64 -4.63 -11.49 0.23
CA LEU A 64 -4.02 -12.76 0.57
C LEU A 64 -2.61 -12.57 1.11
N ASN A 65 -2.35 -13.09 2.31
CA ASN A 65 -1.05 -13.00 2.96
C ASN A 65 -0.02 -13.88 2.25
N LEU A 66 -0.41 -15.11 1.89
CA LEU A 66 0.46 -16.08 1.23
C LEU A 66 1.01 -15.52 -0.09
N ILE A 67 0.16 -14.85 -0.88
CA ILE A 67 0.61 -14.21 -2.13
C ILE A 67 1.58 -13.07 -1.85
N SER A 68 1.31 -12.23 -0.85
CA SER A 68 2.21 -11.11 -0.51
C SER A 68 3.59 -11.59 -0.03
N VAL A 69 3.63 -12.68 0.75
CA VAL A 69 4.88 -13.28 1.19
C VAL A 69 5.64 -13.88 0.01
N ARG A 70 4.97 -14.61 -0.89
CA ARG A 70 5.61 -15.17 -2.09
C ARG A 70 6.13 -14.09 -3.04
N ILE A 71 5.45 -12.95 -3.16
CA ILE A 71 5.99 -11.82 -3.92
C ILE A 71 7.39 -11.47 -3.39
N VAL A 72 7.54 -11.33 -2.08
CA VAL A 72 8.82 -10.98 -1.44
C VAL A 72 9.85 -12.10 -1.55
N GLN A 73 9.43 -13.37 -1.54
CA GLN A 73 10.32 -14.52 -1.64
C GLN A 73 10.76 -14.86 -3.07
N GLU A 74 9.86 -14.68 -4.05
CA GLU A 74 10.03 -15.24 -5.38
C GLU A 74 10.23 -14.18 -6.46
N LEU A 75 9.73 -12.94 -6.28
CA LEU A 75 9.73 -11.92 -7.33
C LEU A 75 10.61 -10.71 -7.01
N ILE A 76 10.74 -10.34 -5.72
CA ILE A 76 11.49 -9.17 -5.25
C ILE A 76 12.21 -9.50 -3.95
N SER A 77 13.04 -8.59 -3.46
CA SER A 77 13.66 -8.73 -2.14
C SER A 77 13.02 -7.82 -1.09
N PRO A 78 13.14 -8.13 0.22
CA PRO A 78 12.75 -7.20 1.28
C PRO A 78 13.43 -5.84 1.17
N LEU A 79 14.67 -5.81 0.65
CA LEU A 79 15.44 -4.58 0.43
C LEU A 79 14.83 -3.71 -0.68
N ASP A 80 14.29 -4.32 -1.74
CA ASP A 80 13.60 -3.58 -2.80
C ASP A 80 12.36 -2.86 -2.25
N VAL A 81 11.57 -3.55 -1.43
CA VAL A 81 10.40 -2.97 -0.76
C VAL A 81 10.80 -1.82 0.18
N LYS A 82 11.89 -2.00 0.95
CA LYS A 82 12.43 -0.93 1.80
C LYS A 82 12.85 0.29 0.97
N LYS A 83 13.50 0.10 -0.18
CA LYS A 83 13.88 1.20 -1.09
C LYS A 83 12.64 1.91 -1.63
N THR A 84 11.60 1.18 -2.02
CA THR A 84 10.32 1.75 -2.45
C THR A 84 9.69 2.58 -1.33
N ALA A 85 9.60 2.06 -0.11
CA ALA A 85 9.07 2.81 1.02
C ALA A 85 9.86 4.10 1.28
N SER A 86 11.20 4.05 1.25
CA SER A 86 12.05 5.24 1.38
C SER A 86 11.77 6.28 0.28
N ARG A 87 11.62 5.83 -0.97
CA ARG A 87 11.30 6.68 -2.11
C ARG A 87 9.94 7.36 -1.96
N PHE A 88 8.96 6.65 -1.38
CA PHE A 88 7.62 7.15 -1.05
C PHE A 88 7.55 7.98 0.24
N GLY A 89 8.70 8.33 0.84
CA GLY A 89 8.79 9.30 1.92
C GLY A 89 8.47 8.76 3.32
N PHE A 90 8.52 7.44 3.53
CA PHE A 90 8.39 6.89 4.89
C PHE A 90 9.57 7.31 5.76
N ARG A 91 9.28 7.99 6.86
CA ARG A 91 10.27 8.56 7.79
C ARG A 91 10.68 7.59 8.89
N THR A 92 9.87 6.56 9.14
CA THR A 92 10.20 5.52 10.11
C THR A 92 11.15 4.47 9.48
N PRO A 93 12.00 3.80 10.27
CA PRO A 93 12.86 2.75 9.77
C PRO A 93 12.04 1.52 9.36
N ILE A 94 11.99 1.24 8.08
CA ILE A 94 11.37 0.03 7.54
C ILE A 94 12.38 -1.10 7.56
N ARG A 95 12.05 -2.20 8.25
CA ARG A 95 12.90 -3.39 8.36
C ARG A 95 12.83 -4.23 7.08
N ALA A 96 13.99 -4.53 6.50
CA ALA A 96 14.10 -5.38 5.31
C ALA A 96 14.15 -6.87 5.71
N VAL A 97 13.03 -7.38 6.17
CA VAL A 97 12.80 -8.79 6.55
C VAL A 97 11.60 -9.34 5.78
N ASP A 98 11.47 -10.66 5.65
CA ASP A 98 10.39 -11.27 4.86
C ASP A 98 8.99 -10.90 5.34
N ALA A 99 8.83 -10.71 6.64
CA ALA A 99 7.58 -10.25 7.24
C ALA A 99 7.16 -8.82 6.80
N ILE A 100 8.03 -8.06 6.09
CA ILE A 100 7.66 -6.80 5.43
C ILE A 100 6.45 -6.98 4.51
N ALA A 101 6.29 -8.19 3.94
CA ALA A 101 5.13 -8.60 3.14
C ALA A 101 3.79 -8.37 3.83
N LEU A 102 3.77 -8.33 5.16
CA LEU A 102 2.57 -8.13 5.97
C LEU A 102 2.53 -6.79 6.70
N GLY A 103 3.46 -5.88 6.41
CA GLY A 103 3.49 -4.54 6.97
C GLY A 103 3.79 -4.51 8.47
N VAL A 104 4.87 -5.19 8.89
CA VAL A 104 5.25 -5.34 10.31
C VAL A 104 6.04 -4.16 10.89
N SER A 105 6.50 -3.24 10.07
CA SER A 105 7.21 -2.04 10.54
C SER A 105 6.23 -0.93 10.83
N ASP A 106 6.39 -0.25 11.97
CA ASP A 106 5.56 0.89 12.31
C ASP A 106 5.76 2.05 11.33
N VAL A 107 4.67 2.75 11.03
CA VAL A 107 4.66 3.92 10.15
C VAL A 107 3.88 5.07 10.77
N TYR A 108 4.17 6.30 10.36
CA TYR A 108 3.28 7.42 10.63
C TYR A 108 2.04 7.33 9.73
N PRO A 109 0.83 7.52 10.28
CA PRO A 109 -0.40 7.50 9.47
C PRO A 109 -0.37 8.46 8.29
N ILE A 110 0.24 9.63 8.46
CA ILE A 110 0.39 10.60 7.38
C ILE A 110 1.31 10.09 6.27
N ASP A 111 2.41 9.40 6.57
CA ASP A 111 3.35 8.93 5.56
C ASP A 111 2.68 7.91 4.61
N ILE A 112 1.94 6.95 5.18
CA ILE A 112 1.25 5.97 4.36
C ILE A 112 0.06 6.57 3.60
N THR A 113 -0.62 7.56 4.16
CA THR A 113 -1.69 8.29 3.44
C THR A 113 -1.12 9.09 2.27
N LEU A 114 0.03 9.75 2.45
CA LEU A 114 0.73 10.46 1.38
C LEU A 114 1.23 9.49 0.28
N ALA A 115 1.68 8.29 0.65
CA ALA A 115 2.02 7.27 -0.33
C ALA A 115 0.82 6.91 -1.22
N TYR A 116 -0.38 6.76 -0.64
CA TYR A 116 -1.61 6.54 -1.41
C TYR A 116 -2.02 7.77 -2.25
N SER A 117 -1.79 8.97 -1.74
CA SER A 117 -1.97 10.21 -2.53
C SER A 117 -1.07 10.20 -3.76
N ALA A 118 0.19 9.78 -3.64
CA ALA A 118 1.09 9.63 -4.77
C ALA A 118 0.58 8.60 -5.78
N LEU A 119 0.00 7.47 -5.34
CA LEU A 119 -0.63 6.49 -6.22
C LEU A 119 -1.87 7.05 -6.92
N SER A 120 -2.62 7.96 -6.29
CA SER A 120 -3.75 8.62 -6.96
C SER A 120 -3.28 9.63 -8.01
N TYR A 121 -2.14 10.25 -7.81
CA TYR A 121 -1.60 11.34 -8.63
C TYR A 121 -0.41 10.90 -9.48
N ASN A 122 -0.59 9.82 -10.23
CA ASN A 122 0.35 9.30 -11.25
C ASN A 122 1.79 9.09 -10.78
N GLY A 123 1.99 8.76 -9.49
CA GLY A 123 3.31 8.51 -8.92
C GLY A 123 4.05 9.76 -8.45
N ILE A 124 3.37 10.89 -8.33
CA ILE A 124 3.94 12.13 -7.82
C ILE A 124 3.57 12.29 -6.35
N LEU A 125 4.58 12.27 -5.48
CA LEU A 125 4.44 12.53 -4.06
C LEU A 125 4.52 14.04 -3.81
N HIS A 126 3.53 14.59 -3.15
CA HIS A 126 3.55 15.96 -2.64
C HIS A 126 3.89 15.97 -1.16
N GLU A 127 4.78 16.88 -0.75
CA GLU A 127 5.03 17.11 0.68
C GLU A 127 3.78 17.73 1.32
N PRO A 128 3.45 17.34 2.58
CA PRO A 128 2.30 17.90 3.27
C PRO A 128 2.53 19.39 3.54
N MET A 129 1.61 20.22 3.09
CA MET A 129 1.66 21.67 3.26
C MET A 129 0.52 22.12 4.19
N ILE A 130 0.89 22.73 5.34
CA ILE A 130 -0.07 23.21 6.32
C ILE A 130 -0.38 24.70 6.10
N LEU A 131 0.60 25.46 5.62
CA LEU A 131 0.49 26.90 5.38
C LEU A 131 0.67 27.18 3.89
N ASN A 132 -0.28 27.84 3.28
CA ASN A 132 -0.21 28.30 1.89
C ASN A 132 0.47 29.69 1.80
N SER A 133 0.11 30.60 2.71
CA SER A 133 0.64 31.97 2.72
C SER A 133 0.55 32.60 4.09
N ILE A 134 1.37 33.62 4.29
CA ILE A 134 1.31 34.52 5.45
C ILE A 134 1.05 35.91 4.91
N LYS A 135 0.06 36.61 5.47
CA LYS A 135 -0.30 37.99 5.15
C LYS A 135 -0.23 38.87 6.41
N ASP A 136 0.05 40.15 6.26
CA ASP A 136 -0.08 41.12 7.33
C ASP A 136 -1.56 41.47 7.63
N ARG A 137 -1.79 42.39 8.57
CA ARG A 137 -3.15 42.83 8.95
C ARG A 137 -3.84 43.63 7.86
N GLU A 138 -3.06 44.26 6.98
CA GLU A 138 -3.50 45.01 5.83
C GLU A 138 -3.79 44.15 4.60
N GLY A 139 -3.49 42.81 4.68
CA GLY A 139 -3.72 41.84 3.60
C GLY A 139 -2.54 41.70 2.62
N ASN A 140 -1.43 42.41 2.84
CA ASN A 140 -0.25 42.31 1.98
C ASN A 140 0.44 40.95 2.21
N MET A 141 0.94 40.36 1.13
CA MET A 141 1.61 39.07 1.16
C MET A 141 3.01 39.21 1.79
N ILE A 142 3.21 38.59 2.96
CA ILE A 142 4.52 38.49 3.61
C ILE A 142 5.30 37.29 3.03
N LYS A 143 4.65 36.14 2.88
CA LYS A 143 5.29 34.93 2.38
C LYS A 143 4.27 34.02 1.67
N ASN A 144 4.67 33.45 0.54
CA ASN A 144 3.93 32.41 -0.15
C ASN A 144 4.74 31.11 -0.15
N TYR A 145 4.07 29.97 0.05
CA TYR A 145 4.69 28.66 0.02
C TYR A 145 4.20 27.93 -1.25
N SER A 146 5.13 27.31 -1.96
CA SER A 146 4.82 26.48 -3.12
C SER A 146 4.89 25.00 -2.74
N PRO A 147 4.00 24.16 -3.28
CA PRO A 147 4.08 22.73 -3.07
C PRO A 147 5.42 22.16 -3.54
N VAL A 148 6.04 21.32 -2.73
CA VAL A 148 7.20 20.52 -3.13
C VAL A 148 6.70 19.16 -3.58
N SER A 149 7.11 18.71 -4.75
CA SER A 149 6.70 17.44 -5.31
C SER A 149 7.88 16.65 -5.86
N LYS A 150 7.75 15.33 -5.84
CA LYS A 150 8.77 14.39 -6.31
C LYS A 150 8.10 13.22 -7.03
N GLU A 151 8.62 12.83 -8.18
CA GLU A 151 8.26 11.58 -8.81
C GLU A 151 8.82 10.40 -8.00
N VAL A 152 7.94 9.49 -7.58
CA VAL A 152 8.27 8.33 -6.75
C VAL A 152 7.92 7.00 -7.43
N SER A 153 7.19 7.04 -8.53
CA SER A 153 6.94 5.89 -9.41
C SER A 153 6.52 6.41 -10.78
N ASP A 154 6.76 5.62 -11.82
CA ASP A 154 6.31 5.97 -13.17
C ASP A 154 4.78 5.88 -13.31
N GLU A 155 4.24 6.66 -14.23
CA GLU A 155 2.78 6.76 -14.45
C GLU A 155 2.15 5.43 -14.84
N ARG A 156 2.82 4.61 -15.66
CA ARG A 156 2.28 3.33 -16.16
C ARG A 156 2.11 2.34 -15.02
N THR A 157 3.15 2.16 -14.21
CA THR A 157 3.10 1.27 -13.04
C THR A 157 2.08 1.77 -12.02
N THR A 158 2.02 3.09 -11.81
CA THR A 158 1.04 3.72 -10.93
C THR A 158 -0.39 3.51 -11.44
N PHE A 159 -0.64 3.61 -12.73
CA PHE A 159 -1.94 3.29 -13.31
C PHE A 159 -2.35 1.85 -13.04
N ILE A 160 -1.43 0.89 -13.24
CA ILE A 160 -1.70 -0.54 -13.04
C ILE A 160 -2.03 -0.84 -11.58
N ILE A 161 -1.23 -0.36 -10.62
CA ILE A 161 -1.49 -0.61 -9.20
C ILE A 161 -2.79 0.06 -8.74
N ARG A 162 -3.10 1.27 -9.22
CA ARG A 162 -4.36 1.97 -8.96
C ARG A 162 -5.56 1.15 -9.44
N ASP A 163 -5.50 0.57 -10.64
CA ASP A 163 -6.55 -0.29 -11.18
C ASP A 163 -6.71 -1.59 -10.35
N MET A 164 -5.61 -2.18 -9.89
CA MET A 164 -5.68 -3.30 -8.94
C MET A 164 -6.34 -2.89 -7.62
N MET A 165 -6.02 -1.73 -7.08
CA MET A 165 -6.63 -1.20 -5.84
C MET A 165 -8.10 -0.82 -6.02
N LYS A 166 -8.52 -0.41 -7.23
CA LYS A 166 -9.94 -0.25 -7.56
C LYS A 166 -10.69 -1.58 -7.43
N SER A 167 -10.08 -2.68 -7.88
CA SER A 167 -10.66 -4.02 -7.72
C SER A 167 -10.88 -4.40 -6.24
N VAL A 168 -10.05 -3.91 -5.31
CA VAL A 168 -10.23 -4.11 -3.85
C VAL A 168 -11.52 -3.47 -3.36
N VAL A 169 -11.82 -2.25 -3.82
CA VAL A 169 -13.01 -1.49 -3.45
C VAL A 169 -14.26 -2.02 -4.16
N ASP A 170 -14.16 -2.38 -5.43
CA ASP A 170 -15.31 -2.79 -6.21
C ASP A 170 -15.80 -4.21 -5.88
N LYS A 171 -14.87 -5.16 -5.70
CA LYS A 171 -15.17 -6.61 -5.58
C LYS A 171 -14.28 -7.34 -4.57
N GLY A 172 -13.56 -6.61 -3.72
CA GLY A 172 -12.61 -7.16 -2.76
C GLY A 172 -12.95 -6.84 -1.30
N THR A 173 -11.92 -6.81 -0.47
CA THR A 173 -12.05 -6.59 0.98
C THR A 173 -12.63 -5.21 1.34
N GLY A 174 -12.53 -4.22 0.45
CA GLY A 174 -13.13 -2.88 0.59
C GLY A 174 -14.55 -2.76 0.03
N GLY A 175 -15.17 -3.86 -0.43
CA GLY A 175 -16.46 -3.86 -1.12
C GLY A 175 -17.62 -3.26 -0.34
N SER A 176 -17.56 -3.24 1.00
CA SER A 176 -18.56 -2.57 1.85
C SER A 176 -18.79 -1.10 1.48
N LEU A 177 -17.78 -0.44 0.93
CA LEU A 177 -17.89 0.93 0.41
C LEU A 177 -19.01 1.02 -0.65
N ARG A 178 -19.13 0.01 -1.51
CA ARG A 178 -20.15 -0.07 -2.57
C ARG A 178 -21.51 -0.51 -2.03
N TRP A 179 -21.59 -1.72 -1.48
CA TRP A 179 -22.88 -2.33 -1.14
C TRP A 179 -23.50 -1.80 0.14
N LYS A 180 -22.68 -1.46 1.16
CA LYS A 180 -23.19 -0.96 2.46
C LYS A 180 -23.33 0.56 2.46
N TYR A 181 -22.27 1.27 2.05
CA TYR A 181 -22.23 2.74 2.14
C TYR A 181 -22.71 3.45 0.88
N LYS A 182 -23.03 2.70 -0.20
CA LYS A 182 -23.59 3.24 -1.45
C LYS A 182 -22.71 4.31 -2.11
N PHE A 183 -21.40 4.25 -1.88
CA PHE A 183 -20.45 5.16 -2.50
C PHE A 183 -20.07 4.65 -3.89
N TYR A 184 -20.58 5.26 -4.94
CA TYR A 184 -20.41 4.80 -6.34
C TYR A 184 -19.41 5.62 -7.15
N SER A 185 -18.92 6.74 -6.63
CA SER A 185 -17.86 7.52 -7.27
C SER A 185 -16.58 6.69 -7.48
N PRO A 186 -15.77 7.02 -8.50
CA PRO A 186 -14.48 6.36 -8.71
C PRO A 186 -13.64 6.39 -7.44
N ALA A 187 -13.21 5.22 -6.97
CA ALA A 187 -12.38 5.11 -5.79
C ALA A 187 -11.49 3.87 -5.87
N ALA A 188 -10.31 3.98 -5.27
CA ALA A 188 -9.40 2.88 -5.04
C ALA A 188 -8.94 2.90 -3.58
N GLY A 189 -8.50 1.78 -3.03
CA GLY A 189 -8.10 1.75 -1.63
C GLY A 189 -7.70 0.36 -1.16
N LYS A 190 -7.37 0.29 0.12
CA LYS A 190 -7.00 -0.96 0.77
C LYS A 190 -7.44 -0.96 2.23
N THR A 191 -7.96 -2.08 2.67
CA THR A 191 -8.21 -2.38 4.08
C THR A 191 -6.95 -2.93 4.74
N GLY A 192 -6.77 -2.67 6.02
CA GLY A 192 -5.74 -3.27 6.84
C GLY A 192 -6.30 -3.69 8.18
N THR A 193 -5.86 -4.83 8.65
CA THR A 193 -6.10 -5.31 9.99
C THR A 193 -4.80 -5.88 10.49
N THR A 194 -4.39 -5.50 11.69
CA THR A 194 -3.21 -6.06 12.32
C THR A 194 -3.57 -7.33 13.09
N ASN A 195 -2.55 -8.10 13.46
CA ASN A 195 -2.71 -9.25 14.33
C ASN A 195 -3.44 -8.83 15.62
N ASN A 196 -4.29 -9.70 16.14
CA ASN A 196 -5.13 -9.46 17.33
C ASN A 196 -6.17 -8.34 17.16
N LYS A 197 -6.43 -7.84 15.94
CA LYS A 197 -7.40 -6.78 15.64
C LYS A 197 -7.15 -5.47 16.44
N THR A 198 -5.90 -5.20 16.79
CA THR A 198 -5.51 -4.00 17.55
C THR A 198 -5.59 -2.73 16.72
N ASP A 199 -5.32 -2.83 15.42
CA ASP A 199 -5.45 -1.72 14.50
C ASP A 199 -6.34 -2.12 13.32
N ALA A 200 -7.31 -1.27 13.01
CA ALA A 200 -8.15 -1.38 11.82
C ALA A 200 -7.88 -0.17 10.93
N TRP A 201 -7.47 -0.43 9.70
CA TRP A 201 -7.13 0.60 8.72
C TRP A 201 -8.02 0.55 7.50
N PHE A 202 -8.35 1.69 7.00
CA PHE A 202 -8.75 1.87 5.61
C PHE A 202 -8.04 3.09 5.04
N ILE A 203 -7.32 2.91 3.95
CA ILE A 203 -6.78 4.03 3.18
C ILE A 203 -7.35 3.94 1.78
N GLY A 204 -7.99 5.00 1.36
CA GLY A 204 -8.63 5.09 0.07
C GLY A 204 -8.43 6.46 -0.56
N PHE A 205 -8.66 6.53 -1.85
CA PHE A 205 -8.58 7.78 -2.60
C PHE A 205 -9.58 7.80 -3.77
N THR A 206 -9.97 9.01 -4.11
CA THR A 206 -10.63 9.37 -5.36
C THR A 206 -9.62 10.14 -6.23
N PRO A 207 -9.96 10.59 -7.44
CA PRO A 207 -9.10 11.50 -8.20
C PRO A 207 -8.76 12.82 -7.48
N GLU A 208 -9.54 13.21 -6.48
CA GLU A 208 -9.46 14.51 -5.82
C GLU A 208 -8.92 14.47 -4.40
N ILE A 209 -9.10 13.35 -3.68
CA ILE A 209 -8.78 13.28 -2.24
C ILE A 209 -8.24 11.90 -1.87
N ALA A 210 -7.24 11.86 -0.98
CA ALA A 210 -6.79 10.65 -0.28
C ALA A 210 -7.11 10.76 1.21
N ILE A 211 -7.65 9.67 1.79
CA ILE A 211 -8.09 9.59 3.18
C ILE A 211 -7.50 8.35 3.82
N GLY A 212 -6.86 8.51 4.97
CA GLY A 212 -6.43 7.42 5.84
C GLY A 212 -7.19 7.45 7.17
N VAL A 213 -7.75 6.30 7.54
CA VAL A 213 -8.47 6.10 8.80
C VAL A 213 -7.91 4.89 9.51
#